data_b20b0d66b55ccf0ca23be883745edfb2
#
_entry.id   b20b0d66b55ccf0ca23be883745edfb2
#
_cell.length_a   1.000
_cell.length_b   1.000
_cell.length_c   1.000
_cell.angle_alpha   90.00
_cell.angle_beta   90.00
_cell.angle_gamma   90.00
#
_symmetry.space_group_name_H-M   'P 1'
#
loop_
_entity.id
_entity.type
_entity.pdbx_description
1 polymer ?
#
loop_
_entity_poly.entity_id
_entity_poly.type
_entity_poly.pdbx_seq_one_letter_code
_entity_poly.pdbx_strand_id
1 'polypeptide(L)'
;MNYLPSPQALLLVAALAATNSLAESAAPGSRGIPQREIVLKPDDIQAFPDPADSIVSDRPNIPHGKLEVIEYDSKSVGTRRKMQVYSPPGYSPNQKYPVMYLLHGIGGDETEWQRFATPNLLEDNLLADGKARPMIIVMPNGRAQKDDRPTGNVYAAAPAFAKFERDLLDDVIPAIESRYSVEKDATHRALAGLSMGGGQSLNFGLAHLDQFAWIGGFSSAPNTKAPAELLPDAGAAKEKLKVLWLSVGNKDGLIGISQGVHQYLKDKGVPHIWNVDGHGHDPTEWRNNLYYFLQKVFQP
;
A
#
# COMPACT_ATOMS: atom_id res chain seq x y z
N MET A 1 -8.29 -24.94 4.38
CA MET A 1 -7.91 -25.24 2.98
C MET A 1 -6.70 -24.38 2.65
N ASN A 2 -5.55 -25.00 2.35
CA ASN A 2 -4.32 -24.26 2.09
C ASN A 2 -4.34 -23.75 0.65
N TYR A 3 -4.59 -22.46 0.45
CA TYR A 3 -4.41 -21.82 -0.85
C TYR A 3 -2.91 -21.56 -1.08
N LEU A 4 -2.31 -22.36 -1.93
CA LEU A 4 -1.03 -22.02 -2.56
C LEU A 4 -1.34 -21.07 -3.72
N PRO A 5 -0.60 -19.95 -3.88
CA PRO A 5 -0.71 -19.13 -5.08
C PRO A 5 -0.37 -19.99 -6.31
N SER A 6 -1.07 -19.77 -7.41
CA SER A 6 -0.82 -20.53 -8.62
C SER A 6 0.64 -20.39 -9.07
N PRO A 7 1.24 -21.42 -9.64
CA PRO A 7 2.62 -21.38 -10.18
C PRO A 7 2.87 -20.23 -11.15
N GLN A 8 1.82 -19.73 -11.81
CA GLN A 8 1.87 -18.63 -12.76
C GLN A 8 2.15 -17.27 -12.08
N ALA A 9 1.63 -17.04 -10.86
CA ALA A 9 1.92 -15.81 -10.11
C ALA A 9 3.38 -15.75 -9.66
N LEU A 10 3.96 -16.89 -9.27
CA LEU A 10 5.37 -16.96 -8.85
C LEU A 10 6.35 -16.71 -10.03
N LEU A 11 6.03 -17.24 -11.22
CA LEU A 11 6.85 -17.03 -12.42
C LEU A 11 6.88 -15.58 -12.89
N LEU A 12 5.78 -14.83 -12.68
CA LEU A 12 5.70 -13.44 -13.10
C LEU A 12 6.53 -12.51 -12.19
N VAL A 13 6.56 -12.78 -10.89
CA VAL A 13 7.34 -12.00 -9.92
C VAL A 13 8.84 -12.20 -10.16
N ALA A 14 9.29 -13.40 -10.48
CA ALA A 14 10.68 -13.67 -10.83
C ALA A 14 11.12 -12.97 -12.13
N ALA A 15 10.22 -12.81 -13.10
CA ALA A 15 10.51 -12.16 -14.37
C ALA A 15 10.80 -10.65 -14.26
N LEU A 16 10.18 -9.96 -13.27
CA LEU A 16 10.37 -8.52 -13.08
C LEU A 16 11.68 -8.13 -12.36
N ALA A 17 12.22 -9.02 -11.54
CA ALA A 17 13.51 -8.76 -10.87
C ALA A 17 14.67 -8.60 -11.82
N ALA A 18 14.61 -9.25 -12.98
CA ALA A 18 15.68 -9.21 -13.97
C ALA A 18 15.74 -7.89 -14.76
N THR A 19 14.66 -7.09 -14.77
CA THR A 19 14.59 -5.88 -15.61
C THR A 19 15.12 -4.61 -14.94
N ASN A 20 15.11 -4.54 -13.62
CA ASN A 20 15.56 -3.32 -12.91
C ASN A 20 17.07 -3.29 -12.57
N SER A 21 17.81 -4.37 -12.79
CA SER A 21 19.27 -4.41 -12.52
C SER A 21 20.16 -4.34 -13.76
N LEU A 22 19.59 -4.21 -14.97
CA LEU A 22 20.32 -4.37 -16.24
C LEU A 22 20.45 -3.07 -17.07
N ALA A 23 20.41 -1.91 -16.44
CA ALA A 23 20.74 -0.66 -17.13
C ALA A 23 22.27 -0.45 -17.32
N GLU A 24 23.13 -1.37 -16.86
CA GLU A 24 24.58 -1.30 -17.11
C GLU A 24 25.16 -2.67 -17.46
N SER A 25 25.75 -2.74 -18.66
CA SER A 25 26.52 -3.82 -19.29
C SER A 25 25.73 -4.93 -20.00
N ALA A 26 25.47 -4.71 -21.28
CA ALA A 26 25.04 -5.75 -22.22
C ALA A 26 26.23 -6.60 -22.64
N ALA A 27 26.30 -7.85 -22.18
CA ALA A 27 27.09 -8.92 -22.82
C ALA A 27 26.23 -9.63 -23.88
N PRO A 28 26.77 -10.02 -25.06
CA PRO A 28 25.97 -10.64 -26.12
C PRO A 28 25.64 -12.09 -25.72
N GLY A 29 24.35 -12.39 -25.56
CA GLY A 29 23.87 -13.78 -25.41
C GLY A 29 22.69 -14.03 -24.46
N SER A 30 22.21 -13.08 -23.65
CA SER A 30 21.04 -13.30 -22.82
C SER A 30 19.75 -13.09 -23.61
N ARG A 31 18.98 -14.14 -23.85
CA ARG A 31 17.58 -13.98 -24.31
C ARG A 31 16.83 -13.26 -23.20
N GLY A 32 16.65 -11.94 -23.38
CA GLY A 32 15.85 -11.12 -22.48
C GLY A 32 14.45 -11.72 -22.30
N ILE A 33 13.96 -11.75 -21.05
CA ILE A 33 12.55 -12.03 -20.79
C ILE A 33 11.76 -10.98 -21.55
N PRO A 34 10.73 -11.36 -22.36
CA PRO A 34 9.97 -10.39 -23.12
C PRO A 34 9.35 -9.38 -22.18
N GLN A 35 9.77 -8.12 -22.30
CA GLN A 35 9.17 -7.01 -21.61
C GLN A 35 7.71 -6.95 -22.09
N ARG A 36 6.74 -7.03 -21.18
CA ARG A 36 5.33 -6.88 -21.55
C ARG A 36 5.15 -5.50 -22.15
N GLU A 37 4.57 -5.46 -23.35
CA GLU A 37 4.20 -4.21 -23.98
C GLU A 37 3.21 -3.45 -23.08
N ILE A 38 3.54 -2.19 -22.77
CA ILE A 38 2.66 -1.29 -22.04
C ILE A 38 1.64 -0.76 -23.05
N VAL A 39 0.38 -1.14 -22.86
CA VAL A 39 -0.74 -0.67 -23.70
C VAL A 39 -1.63 0.23 -22.86
N LEU A 40 -1.58 1.53 -23.15
CA LEU A 40 -2.44 2.52 -22.48
C LEU A 40 -3.85 2.48 -23.06
N LYS A 41 -4.84 2.62 -22.22
CA LYS A 41 -6.26 2.74 -22.56
C LYS A 41 -6.68 4.21 -22.57
N PRO A 42 -7.80 4.58 -23.22
CA PRO A 42 -8.24 5.98 -23.32
C PRO A 42 -8.51 6.68 -21.99
N ASP A 43 -8.81 5.92 -20.93
CA ASP A 43 -9.06 6.41 -19.57
C ASP A 43 -7.84 6.27 -18.63
N ASP A 44 -6.69 5.84 -19.15
CA ASP A 44 -5.42 5.86 -18.42
C ASP A 44 -4.84 7.27 -18.45
N ILE A 45 -5.40 8.15 -17.63
CA ILE A 45 -5.05 9.56 -17.57
C ILE A 45 -4.54 9.95 -16.18
N GLN A 46 -3.70 10.95 -16.14
CA GLN A 46 -3.26 11.56 -14.90
C GLN A 46 -4.37 12.44 -14.32
N ALA A 47 -5.05 11.93 -13.29
CA ALA A 47 -6.14 12.64 -12.62
C ALA A 47 -5.64 13.73 -11.65
N PHE A 48 -4.41 13.61 -11.18
CA PHE A 48 -3.77 14.53 -10.24
C PHE A 48 -2.40 14.93 -10.76
N PRO A 49 -2.04 16.23 -10.77
CA PRO A 49 -0.72 16.69 -11.20
C PRO A 49 0.37 16.17 -10.25
N ASP A 50 1.62 16.12 -10.73
CA ASP A 50 2.74 15.84 -9.84
C ASP A 50 2.84 16.93 -8.77
N PRO A 51 2.88 16.59 -7.48
CA PRO A 51 3.09 17.58 -6.45
C PRO A 51 4.54 18.10 -6.47
N ALA A 52 4.76 19.27 -5.91
CA ALA A 52 6.13 19.79 -5.75
C ALA A 52 6.95 18.87 -4.82
N ASP A 53 8.25 18.76 -5.05
CA ASP A 53 9.14 17.95 -4.20
C ASP A 53 9.17 18.41 -2.74
N SER A 54 8.79 19.65 -2.48
CA SER A 54 8.70 20.22 -1.13
C SER A 54 7.62 19.58 -0.24
N ILE A 55 6.75 18.74 -0.77
CA ILE A 55 5.74 18.03 0.04
C ILE A 55 6.36 17.17 1.17
N VAL A 56 7.59 16.71 0.99
CA VAL A 56 8.34 15.90 1.99
C VAL A 56 9.43 16.73 2.69
N SER A 57 9.47 18.05 2.51
CA SER A 57 10.44 18.90 3.17
C SER A 57 10.15 19.01 4.66
N ASP A 58 11.19 18.92 5.48
CA ASP A 58 11.10 19.28 6.89
C ASP A 58 10.84 20.79 7.02
N ARG A 59 9.74 21.16 7.68
CA ARG A 59 9.29 22.54 7.90
C ARG A 59 9.41 22.88 9.39
N PRO A 60 10.56 23.40 9.85
CA PRO A 60 10.86 23.52 11.30
C PRO A 60 9.90 24.40 12.09
N ASN A 61 9.09 25.22 11.43
CA ASN A 61 8.14 26.15 12.06
C ASN A 61 6.70 25.61 12.17
N ILE A 62 6.47 24.33 11.90
CA ILE A 62 5.16 23.69 12.10
C ILE A 62 5.23 22.69 13.25
N PRO A 63 4.11 22.34 13.87
CA PRO A 63 4.08 21.22 14.80
C PRO A 63 4.41 19.88 14.11
N HIS A 64 5.22 19.04 14.76
CA HIS A 64 5.58 17.73 14.26
C HIS A 64 4.99 16.61 15.10
N GLY A 65 4.60 15.53 14.45
CA GLY A 65 4.20 14.29 15.07
C GLY A 65 5.39 13.48 15.57
N LYS A 66 5.12 12.34 16.18
CA LYS A 66 6.14 11.43 16.70
C LYS A 66 6.16 10.15 15.87
N LEU A 67 7.34 9.82 15.32
CA LEU A 67 7.61 8.53 14.69
C LEU A 67 8.36 7.65 15.70
N GLU A 68 7.88 6.43 15.92
CA GLU A 68 8.52 5.46 16.78
C GLU A 68 8.48 4.04 16.20
N VAL A 69 9.42 3.20 16.63
CA VAL A 69 9.41 1.77 16.35
C VAL A 69 8.85 1.05 17.57
N ILE A 70 7.82 0.25 17.36
CA ILE A 70 7.27 -0.61 18.41
C ILE A 70 7.42 -2.08 18.05
N GLU A 71 7.51 -2.91 19.08
CA GLU A 71 7.51 -4.36 18.95
C GLU A 71 6.18 -4.94 19.41
N TYR A 72 5.74 -6.01 18.77
CA TYR A 72 4.53 -6.75 19.14
C TYR A 72 4.77 -8.27 19.00
N ASP A 73 4.04 -9.04 19.77
CA ASP A 73 4.07 -10.50 19.69
C ASP A 73 3.07 -10.95 18.62
N SER A 74 3.58 -11.40 17.47
CA SER A 74 2.76 -11.98 16.42
C SER A 74 2.51 -13.46 16.73
N LYS A 75 1.29 -13.78 17.11
CA LYS A 75 0.85 -15.17 17.32
C LYS A 75 0.71 -15.90 15.99
N SER A 76 0.26 -15.19 14.96
CA SER A 76 0.08 -15.72 13.61
C SER A 76 1.40 -16.17 12.97
N VAL A 77 2.51 -15.51 13.27
CA VAL A 77 3.84 -15.84 12.77
C VAL A 77 4.65 -16.66 13.79
N GLY A 78 4.33 -16.55 15.08
CA GLY A 78 5.02 -17.21 16.17
C GLY A 78 6.38 -16.58 16.48
N THR A 79 6.48 -15.24 16.38
CA THR A 79 7.69 -14.48 16.70
C THR A 79 7.35 -13.04 17.08
N ARG A 80 8.30 -12.37 17.70
CA ARG A 80 8.23 -10.94 17.96
C ARG A 80 8.59 -10.17 16.71
N ARG A 81 7.75 -9.21 16.32
CA ARG A 81 7.86 -8.42 15.08
C ARG A 81 7.85 -6.94 15.37
N LYS A 82 8.25 -6.13 14.39
CA LYS A 82 8.35 -4.68 14.48
C LYS A 82 7.40 -3.98 13.51
N MET A 83 6.99 -2.78 13.90
CA MET A 83 6.33 -1.83 13.02
C MET A 83 6.74 -0.41 13.37
N GLN A 84 6.71 0.51 12.41
CA GLN A 84 6.81 1.93 12.68
C GLN A 84 5.43 2.51 12.88
N VAL A 85 5.30 3.43 13.83
CA VAL A 85 4.05 4.12 14.12
C VAL A 85 4.31 5.61 14.21
N TYR A 86 3.57 6.36 13.42
CA TYR A 86 3.50 7.81 13.53
C TYR A 86 2.23 8.21 14.28
N SER A 87 2.39 9.11 15.25
CA SER A 87 1.29 9.79 15.96
C SER A 87 1.28 11.26 15.56
N PRO A 88 0.12 11.88 15.27
CA PRO A 88 0.05 13.24 14.76
C PRO A 88 0.49 14.28 15.82
N PRO A 89 0.83 15.52 15.39
CA PRO A 89 1.14 16.61 16.32
C PRO A 89 0.02 16.80 17.35
N GLY A 90 0.41 16.95 18.61
CA GLY A 90 -0.56 17.12 19.70
C GLY A 90 -1.35 15.85 20.05
N TYR A 91 -0.88 14.67 19.64
CA TYR A 91 -1.53 13.41 20.04
C TYR A 91 -1.81 13.37 21.54
N SER A 92 -3.04 12.98 21.89
CA SER A 92 -3.49 12.84 23.26
C SER A 92 -4.20 11.49 23.46
N PRO A 93 -3.93 10.74 24.53
CA PRO A 93 -4.66 9.52 24.85
C PRO A 93 -6.14 9.75 25.19
N ASN A 94 -6.53 11.01 25.45
CA ASN A 94 -7.92 11.40 25.74
C ASN A 94 -8.75 11.69 24.49
N GLN A 95 -8.14 11.67 23.30
CA GLN A 95 -8.81 11.85 22.01
C GLN A 95 -8.60 10.60 21.16
N LYS A 96 -9.63 10.18 20.42
CA LYS A 96 -9.50 9.06 19.49
C LYS A 96 -9.12 9.55 18.10
N TYR A 97 -8.31 8.73 17.40
CA TYR A 97 -7.79 9.03 16.08
C TYR A 97 -8.11 7.90 15.10
N PRO A 98 -8.40 8.21 13.85
CA PRO A 98 -8.46 7.20 12.80
C PRO A 98 -7.05 6.64 12.54
N VAL A 99 -6.99 5.44 11.93
CA VAL A 99 -5.72 4.72 11.70
C VAL A 99 -5.58 4.32 10.25
N MET A 100 -4.44 4.63 9.65
CA MET A 100 -4.03 4.12 8.35
C MET A 100 -2.91 3.08 8.50
N TYR A 101 -3.11 1.89 7.95
CA TYR A 101 -2.09 0.86 7.79
C TYR A 101 -1.48 0.98 6.39
N LEU A 102 -0.15 1.21 6.32
CA LEU A 102 0.57 1.52 5.09
C LEU A 102 1.61 0.45 4.79
N LEU A 103 1.38 -0.34 3.74
CA LEU A 103 2.09 -1.57 3.45
C LEU A 103 3.20 -1.38 2.41
N HIS A 104 4.36 -2.01 2.64
CA HIS A 104 5.56 -1.96 1.81
C HIS A 104 5.56 -2.98 0.67
N GLY A 105 6.53 -2.87 -0.27
CA GLY A 105 6.73 -3.78 -1.39
C GLY A 105 7.57 -5.02 -1.07
N ILE A 106 7.85 -5.84 -2.11
CA ILE A 106 8.56 -7.13 -1.97
C ILE A 106 9.98 -6.97 -1.44
N GLY A 107 10.67 -5.89 -1.77
CA GLY A 107 12.04 -5.59 -1.35
C GLY A 107 12.14 -4.79 -0.06
N GLY A 108 11.01 -4.46 0.55
CA GLY A 108 10.93 -3.60 1.73
C GLY A 108 10.73 -4.32 3.05
N ASP A 109 10.62 -3.51 4.08
CA ASP A 109 10.25 -3.84 5.44
C ASP A 109 9.50 -2.65 6.08
N GLU A 110 9.29 -2.64 7.38
CA GLU A 110 8.59 -1.57 8.11
C GLU A 110 9.22 -0.18 7.93
N THR A 111 10.43 -0.08 7.37
CA THR A 111 11.13 1.20 7.15
C THR A 111 11.05 1.71 5.71
N GLU A 112 10.50 0.94 4.77
CA GLU A 112 10.58 1.27 3.34
C GLU A 112 9.98 2.63 3.03
N TRP A 113 8.78 2.91 3.51
CA TRP A 113 8.09 4.16 3.25
C TRP A 113 8.86 5.40 3.75
N GLN A 114 9.62 5.26 4.86
CA GLN A 114 10.44 6.36 5.38
C GLN A 114 11.65 6.68 4.50
N ARG A 115 12.10 5.74 3.68
CA ARG A 115 13.30 5.94 2.84
C ARG A 115 13.08 6.89 1.67
N PHE A 116 11.84 7.11 1.23
CA PHE A 116 11.56 7.93 0.05
C PHE A 116 10.33 8.84 0.17
N ALA A 117 9.33 8.47 0.97
CA ALA A 117 8.08 9.21 1.08
C ALA A 117 7.94 9.96 2.41
N THR A 118 8.70 9.56 3.45
CA THR A 118 8.62 10.18 4.78
C THR A 118 7.18 10.52 5.19
N PRO A 119 6.28 9.51 5.37
CA PRO A 119 4.86 9.72 5.62
C PRO A 119 4.56 10.63 6.82
N ASN A 120 5.46 10.66 7.81
CA ASN A 120 5.38 11.57 8.95
C ASN A 120 5.48 13.04 8.51
N LEU A 121 6.45 13.38 7.65
CA LEU A 121 6.60 14.76 7.14
C LEU A 121 5.47 15.12 6.17
N LEU A 122 5.04 14.17 5.33
CA LEU A 122 3.86 14.38 4.49
C LEU A 122 2.63 14.74 5.31
N GLU A 123 2.35 13.97 6.35
CA GLU A 123 1.18 14.20 7.21
C GLU A 123 1.32 15.51 7.99
N ASP A 124 2.49 15.80 8.60
CA ASP A 124 2.76 17.05 9.30
C ASP A 124 2.53 18.27 8.39
N ASN A 125 3.06 18.23 7.16
CA ASN A 125 2.89 19.30 6.18
C ASN A 125 1.44 19.47 5.74
N LEU A 126 0.73 18.38 5.47
CA LEU A 126 -0.69 18.42 5.10
C LEU A 126 -1.57 18.93 6.22
N LEU A 127 -1.29 18.55 7.48
CA LEU A 127 -2.00 19.07 8.66
C LEU A 127 -1.79 20.56 8.83
N ALA A 128 -0.55 21.04 8.70
CA ALA A 128 -0.23 22.47 8.77
C ALA A 128 -0.91 23.29 7.66
N ASP A 129 -1.09 22.67 6.48
CA ASP A 129 -1.78 23.28 5.35
C ASP A 129 -3.33 23.13 5.42
N GLY A 130 -3.87 22.45 6.44
CA GLY A 130 -5.30 22.18 6.58
C GLY A 130 -5.87 21.23 5.53
N LYS A 131 -5.04 20.35 4.95
CA LYS A 131 -5.40 19.44 3.85
C LYS A 131 -5.63 17.99 4.27
N ALA A 132 -5.20 17.60 5.46
CA ALA A 132 -5.40 16.26 6.01
C ALA A 132 -6.12 16.31 7.37
N ARG A 133 -6.62 15.17 7.81
CA ARG A 133 -7.18 14.97 9.14
C ARG A 133 -6.14 14.28 10.03
N PRO A 134 -5.91 14.71 11.28
CA PRO A 134 -4.97 14.04 12.18
C PRO A 134 -5.27 12.55 12.29
N MET A 135 -4.28 11.70 11.98
CA MET A 135 -4.41 10.26 12.00
C MET A 135 -3.15 9.58 12.55
N ILE A 136 -3.28 8.34 12.98
CA ILE A 136 -2.15 7.46 13.26
C ILE A 136 -1.79 6.72 11.96
N ILE A 137 -0.50 6.69 11.59
CA ILE A 137 -0.02 5.92 10.44
C ILE A 137 0.83 4.76 10.97
N VAL A 138 0.44 3.54 10.64
CA VAL A 138 1.11 2.31 11.03
C VAL A 138 1.77 1.69 9.81
N MET A 139 3.07 1.49 9.86
CA MET A 139 3.87 0.85 8.81
C MET A 139 4.40 -0.49 9.33
N PRO A 140 3.63 -1.58 9.21
CA PRO A 140 4.06 -2.90 9.63
C PRO A 140 4.95 -3.55 8.58
N ASN A 141 5.60 -4.66 8.93
CA ASN A 141 6.27 -5.51 7.96
C ASN A 141 5.26 -6.50 7.35
N GLY A 142 4.89 -6.29 6.08
CA GLY A 142 3.92 -7.11 5.34
C GLY A 142 4.41 -8.53 4.97
N ARG A 143 5.67 -8.88 5.30
CA ARG A 143 6.25 -10.22 5.08
C ARG A 143 6.08 -11.07 6.34
N ALA A 144 4.95 -11.76 6.49
CA ALA A 144 4.59 -12.55 7.68
C ALA A 144 5.31 -13.91 7.71
N GLN A 145 6.56 -13.88 8.10
CA GLN A 145 7.43 -15.05 8.37
C GLN A 145 8.44 -14.73 9.47
N LYS A 146 9.05 -15.76 10.08
CA LYS A 146 9.99 -15.57 11.20
C LYS A 146 11.20 -14.74 10.84
N ASP A 147 11.84 -15.03 9.70
CA ASP A 147 12.87 -14.17 9.10
C ASP A 147 12.21 -13.23 8.11
N ASP A 148 11.80 -12.07 8.60
CA ASP A 148 11.02 -11.09 7.85
C ASP A 148 11.90 -9.99 7.21
N ARG A 149 13.22 -10.16 7.21
CA ARG A 149 14.13 -9.19 6.57
C ARG A 149 14.23 -9.40 5.05
N PRO A 150 14.37 -8.34 4.27
CA PRO A 150 14.48 -8.41 2.81
C PRO A 150 15.88 -8.84 2.36
N THR A 151 16.35 -10.02 2.80
CA THR A 151 17.67 -10.56 2.49
C THR A 151 17.59 -11.70 1.47
N GLY A 152 18.68 -11.90 0.71
CA GLY A 152 18.77 -12.97 -0.28
C GLY A 152 17.73 -12.83 -1.42
N ASN A 153 17.11 -13.93 -1.81
CA ASN A 153 16.07 -13.93 -2.84
C ASN A 153 14.72 -13.49 -2.23
N VAL A 154 14.43 -12.18 -2.27
CA VAL A 154 13.19 -11.61 -1.73
C VAL A 154 11.93 -12.19 -2.37
N TYR A 155 11.99 -12.65 -3.62
CA TYR A 155 10.84 -13.25 -4.31
C TYR A 155 10.45 -14.62 -3.76
N ALA A 156 11.38 -15.35 -3.16
CA ALA A 156 11.07 -16.58 -2.46
C ALA A 156 10.16 -16.36 -1.24
N ALA A 157 10.14 -15.14 -0.70
CA ALA A 157 9.28 -14.75 0.41
C ALA A 157 7.87 -14.27 -0.02
N ALA A 158 7.55 -14.23 -1.33
CA ALA A 158 6.24 -13.77 -1.81
C ALA A 158 5.04 -14.46 -1.12
N PRO A 159 5.05 -15.78 -0.80
CA PRO A 159 3.95 -16.41 -0.06
C PRO A 159 3.71 -15.85 1.35
N ALA A 160 4.73 -15.25 1.99
CA ALA A 160 4.59 -14.64 3.31
C ALA A 160 3.70 -13.39 3.28
N PHE A 161 3.62 -12.71 2.13
CA PHE A 161 2.73 -11.55 1.96
C PHE A 161 1.25 -11.94 2.03
N ALA A 162 0.86 -13.12 1.54
CA ALA A 162 -0.52 -13.61 1.68
C ALA A 162 -0.85 -13.98 3.14
N LYS A 163 0.13 -14.50 3.90
CA LYS A 163 -0.04 -14.85 5.32
C LYS A 163 -0.24 -13.62 6.21
N PHE A 164 0.19 -12.45 5.76
CA PHE A 164 0.10 -11.22 6.54
C PHE A 164 -1.33 -10.80 6.85
N GLU A 165 -2.34 -11.27 6.11
CA GLU A 165 -3.76 -11.02 6.42
C GLU A 165 -4.08 -11.39 7.87
N ARG A 166 -3.63 -12.56 8.33
CA ARG A 166 -3.87 -13.03 9.70
C ARG A 166 -3.08 -12.20 10.72
N ASP A 167 -1.82 -11.87 10.42
CA ASP A 167 -1.02 -11.04 11.29
C ASP A 167 -1.59 -9.62 11.42
N LEU A 168 -2.08 -9.04 10.31
CA LEU A 168 -2.73 -7.74 10.31
C LEU A 168 -3.97 -7.72 11.22
N LEU A 169 -4.88 -8.68 11.02
CA LEU A 169 -6.17 -8.69 11.70
C LEU A 169 -6.10 -9.19 13.15
N ASP A 170 -5.30 -10.22 13.41
CA ASP A 170 -5.28 -10.89 14.70
C ASP A 170 -4.20 -10.35 15.65
N ASP A 171 -3.14 -9.71 15.13
CA ASP A 171 -1.99 -9.28 15.94
C ASP A 171 -1.70 -7.77 15.82
N VAL A 172 -1.55 -7.22 14.60
CA VAL A 172 -1.15 -5.80 14.39
C VAL A 172 -2.26 -4.84 14.85
N ILE A 173 -3.50 -5.01 14.34
CA ILE A 173 -4.63 -4.15 14.71
C ILE A 173 -4.87 -4.18 16.23
N PRO A 174 -4.99 -5.34 16.89
CA PRO A 174 -5.12 -5.41 18.33
C PRO A 174 -3.96 -4.76 19.11
N ALA A 175 -2.71 -4.89 18.62
CA ALA A 175 -1.56 -4.28 19.26
C ALA A 175 -1.63 -2.74 19.22
N ILE A 176 -2.07 -2.17 18.08
CA ILE A 176 -2.28 -0.72 17.93
C ILE A 176 -3.43 -0.25 18.84
N GLU A 177 -4.56 -0.94 18.82
CA GLU A 177 -5.74 -0.62 19.61
C GLU A 177 -5.53 -0.71 21.13
N SER A 178 -4.53 -1.48 21.56
CA SER A 178 -4.16 -1.59 22.97
C SER A 178 -3.21 -0.48 23.46
N ARG A 179 -2.47 0.15 22.54
CA ARG A 179 -1.39 1.11 22.85
C ARG A 179 -1.75 2.55 22.54
N TYR A 180 -2.63 2.75 21.56
CA TYR A 180 -3.01 4.09 21.10
C TYR A 180 -4.51 4.31 21.25
N SER A 181 -4.90 5.55 21.46
CA SER A 181 -6.30 5.94 21.51
C SER A 181 -6.86 6.08 20.10
N VAL A 182 -7.53 5.03 19.61
CA VAL A 182 -8.00 4.92 18.23
C VAL A 182 -9.49 4.67 18.11
N GLU A 183 -10.08 5.14 17.03
CA GLU A 183 -11.40 4.72 16.57
C GLU A 183 -11.30 3.33 15.93
N LYS A 184 -12.31 2.45 16.18
CA LYS A 184 -12.19 1.02 15.88
C LYS A 184 -13.09 0.52 14.75
N ASP A 185 -13.94 1.38 14.23
CA ASP A 185 -14.84 1.02 13.14
C ASP A 185 -14.20 1.19 11.76
N ALA A 186 -14.81 0.59 10.75
CA ALA A 186 -14.32 0.59 9.38
C ALA A 186 -14.17 1.99 8.78
N THR A 187 -15.04 2.94 9.16
CA THR A 187 -15.01 4.31 8.62
C THR A 187 -13.84 5.15 9.15
N HIS A 188 -13.15 4.65 10.17
CA HIS A 188 -11.96 5.25 10.76
C HIS A 188 -10.70 4.37 10.57
N ARG A 189 -10.76 3.40 9.66
CA ARG A 189 -9.61 2.54 9.37
C ARG A 189 -9.33 2.47 7.87
N ALA A 190 -8.10 2.82 7.48
CA ALA A 190 -7.61 2.78 6.12
C ALA A 190 -6.54 1.70 5.94
N LEU A 191 -6.46 1.13 4.74
CA LEU A 191 -5.44 0.19 4.33
C LEU A 191 -4.91 0.58 2.96
N ALA A 192 -3.63 0.91 2.85
CA ALA A 192 -3.01 1.28 1.60
C ALA A 192 -1.61 0.69 1.46
N GLY A 193 -1.08 0.63 0.25
CA GLY A 193 0.28 0.14 0.06
C GLY A 193 0.76 0.21 -1.37
N LEU A 194 2.07 0.01 -1.54
CA LEU A 194 2.76 -0.02 -2.82
C LEU A 194 3.07 -1.45 -3.28
N SER A 195 3.09 -1.69 -4.58
CA SER A 195 3.55 -2.94 -5.18
C SER A 195 2.90 -4.18 -4.54
N MET A 196 3.66 -5.06 -3.89
CA MET A 196 3.12 -6.21 -3.12
C MET A 196 2.18 -5.75 -2.01
N GLY A 197 2.49 -4.64 -1.32
CA GLY A 197 1.61 -4.02 -0.34
C GLY A 197 0.33 -3.45 -0.95
N GLY A 198 0.39 -2.97 -2.19
CA GLY A 198 -0.78 -2.58 -2.97
C GLY A 198 -1.72 -3.76 -3.21
N GLY A 199 -1.16 -4.89 -3.67
CA GLY A 199 -1.91 -6.13 -3.81
C GLY A 199 -2.51 -6.64 -2.49
N GLN A 200 -1.74 -6.57 -1.38
CA GLN A 200 -2.27 -6.89 -0.04
C GLN A 200 -3.42 -5.97 0.34
N SER A 201 -3.27 -4.66 0.13
CA SER A 201 -4.30 -3.67 0.50
C SER A 201 -5.61 -3.91 -0.24
N LEU A 202 -5.54 -4.23 -1.53
CA LEU A 202 -6.72 -4.60 -2.31
C LEU A 202 -7.31 -5.94 -1.84
N ASN A 203 -6.47 -6.98 -1.68
CA ASN A 203 -6.93 -8.32 -1.30
C ASN A 203 -7.61 -8.35 0.07
N PHE A 204 -6.99 -7.72 1.07
CA PHE A 204 -7.47 -7.76 2.45
C PHE A 204 -8.55 -6.70 2.69
N GLY A 205 -8.35 -5.49 2.18
CA GLY A 205 -9.31 -4.41 2.35
C GLY A 205 -10.67 -4.74 1.76
N LEU A 206 -10.72 -5.25 0.53
CA LEU A 206 -11.97 -5.62 -0.14
C LEU A 206 -12.60 -6.91 0.42
N ALA A 207 -11.80 -7.81 1.01
CA ALA A 207 -12.32 -8.98 1.72
C ALA A 207 -12.92 -8.63 3.08
N HIS A 208 -12.51 -7.52 3.71
CA HIS A 208 -12.89 -7.11 5.06
C HIS A 208 -13.47 -5.68 5.09
N LEU A 209 -14.55 -5.45 4.33
CA LEU A 209 -15.24 -4.16 4.27
C LEU A 209 -15.95 -3.77 5.59
N ASP A 210 -16.02 -4.67 6.55
CA ASP A 210 -16.42 -4.42 7.94
C ASP A 210 -15.25 -3.88 8.79
N GLN A 211 -14.02 -3.97 8.30
CA GLN A 211 -12.80 -3.48 8.94
C GLN A 211 -12.22 -2.25 8.27
N PHE A 212 -12.36 -2.11 6.95
CA PHE A 212 -11.72 -1.04 6.16
C PHE A 212 -12.71 -0.40 5.19
N ALA A 213 -12.88 0.92 5.28
CA ALA A 213 -13.70 1.68 4.34
C ALA A 213 -12.88 2.55 3.36
N TRP A 214 -11.55 2.68 3.58
CA TRP A 214 -10.63 3.48 2.80
C TRP A 214 -9.49 2.60 2.32
N ILE A 215 -9.39 2.35 1.03
CA ILE A 215 -8.45 1.38 0.48
C ILE A 215 -7.63 2.03 -0.64
N GLY A 216 -6.30 1.83 -0.62
CA GLY A 216 -5.38 2.33 -1.64
C GLY A 216 -4.43 1.26 -2.16
N GLY A 217 -4.41 1.04 -3.48
CA GLY A 217 -3.44 0.19 -4.16
C GLY A 217 -2.60 1.00 -5.14
N PHE A 218 -1.31 1.23 -4.81
CA PHE A 218 -0.38 1.99 -5.62
C PHE A 218 0.53 1.02 -6.40
N SER A 219 0.48 1.04 -7.73
CA SER A 219 1.24 0.12 -8.60
C SER A 219 1.15 -1.35 -8.14
N SER A 220 -0.07 -1.86 -7.93
CA SER A 220 -0.30 -3.18 -7.33
C SER A 220 0.39 -4.30 -8.10
N ALA A 221 1.04 -5.23 -7.37
CA ALA A 221 1.86 -6.31 -7.91
C ALA A 221 1.04 -7.59 -8.23
N PRO A 222 1.67 -8.62 -8.84
CA PRO A 222 0.99 -9.86 -9.25
C PRO A 222 0.37 -10.71 -8.14
N ASN A 223 0.61 -10.39 -6.86
CA ASN A 223 -0.11 -10.99 -5.75
C ASN A 223 -1.56 -10.51 -5.61
N THR A 224 -1.96 -9.50 -6.39
CA THR A 224 -3.34 -9.05 -6.49
C THR A 224 -4.20 -10.16 -7.06
N LYS A 225 -5.28 -10.52 -6.37
CA LYS A 225 -6.25 -11.51 -6.83
C LYS A 225 -6.91 -11.09 -8.15
N ALA A 226 -7.43 -12.05 -8.90
CA ALA A 226 -8.24 -11.74 -10.08
C ALA A 226 -9.43 -10.84 -9.69
N PRO A 227 -9.83 -9.87 -10.53
CA PRO A 227 -10.84 -8.87 -10.13
C PRO A 227 -12.15 -9.45 -9.61
N ALA A 228 -12.63 -10.56 -10.17
CA ALA A 228 -13.85 -11.21 -9.70
C ALA A 228 -13.71 -11.90 -8.32
N GLU A 229 -12.49 -12.34 -7.98
CA GLU A 229 -12.18 -12.89 -6.64
C GLU A 229 -11.94 -11.78 -5.62
N LEU A 230 -11.41 -10.64 -6.10
CA LEU A 230 -11.13 -9.46 -5.30
C LEU A 230 -12.43 -8.83 -4.78
N LEU A 231 -13.43 -8.74 -5.63
CA LEU A 231 -14.70 -8.11 -5.34
C LEU A 231 -15.87 -8.98 -5.79
N PRO A 232 -16.22 -10.03 -5.01
CA PRO A 232 -17.35 -10.89 -5.34
C PRO A 232 -18.70 -10.21 -5.16
N ASP A 233 -18.81 -9.22 -4.26
CA ASP A 233 -20.01 -8.43 -3.97
C ASP A 233 -19.80 -6.94 -4.21
N ALA A 234 -20.13 -6.49 -5.41
CA ALA A 234 -20.06 -5.08 -5.79
C ALA A 234 -21.10 -4.21 -5.05
N GLY A 235 -22.21 -4.79 -4.58
CA GLY A 235 -23.23 -4.09 -3.81
C GLY A 235 -22.69 -3.67 -2.45
N ALA A 236 -22.11 -4.61 -1.70
CA ALA A 236 -21.48 -4.32 -0.42
C ALA A 236 -20.35 -3.29 -0.54
N ALA A 237 -19.56 -3.34 -1.61
CA ALA A 237 -18.51 -2.35 -1.85
C ALA A 237 -19.07 -0.95 -2.07
N LYS A 238 -20.13 -0.79 -2.85
CA LYS A 238 -20.77 0.52 -3.08
C LYS A 238 -21.34 1.13 -1.80
N GLU A 239 -21.82 0.29 -0.90
CA GLU A 239 -22.42 0.73 0.37
C GLU A 239 -21.35 1.14 1.40
N LYS A 240 -20.28 0.33 1.52
CA LYS A 240 -19.34 0.41 2.65
C LYS A 240 -18.08 1.23 2.35
N LEU A 241 -17.62 1.24 1.09
CA LEU A 241 -16.42 1.99 0.73
C LEU A 241 -16.66 3.50 0.77
N LYS A 242 -15.72 4.21 1.38
CA LYS A 242 -15.62 5.67 1.33
C LYS A 242 -14.69 6.12 0.21
N VAL A 243 -13.52 5.47 0.09
CA VAL A 243 -12.58 5.66 -1.02
C VAL A 243 -11.96 4.33 -1.38
N LEU A 244 -11.94 4.03 -2.67
CA LEU A 244 -11.09 3.03 -3.27
C LEU A 244 -10.18 3.75 -4.28
N TRP A 245 -8.88 3.76 -4.00
CA TRP A 245 -7.86 4.41 -4.81
C TRP A 245 -7.04 3.38 -5.56
N LEU A 246 -6.96 3.52 -6.87
CA LEU A 246 -6.06 2.76 -7.73
C LEU A 246 -5.14 3.73 -8.45
N SER A 247 -3.83 3.49 -8.37
CA SER A 247 -2.86 4.24 -9.16
C SER A 247 -1.80 3.34 -9.77
N VAL A 248 -1.17 3.84 -10.83
CA VAL A 248 -0.04 3.18 -11.49
C VAL A 248 0.63 4.16 -12.45
N GLY A 249 1.94 4.04 -12.63
CA GLY A 249 2.66 4.83 -13.64
C GLY A 249 2.43 4.31 -15.06
N ASN A 250 2.37 5.19 -16.06
CA ASN A 250 2.22 4.84 -17.47
C ASN A 250 3.46 4.15 -18.08
N LYS A 251 4.57 4.12 -17.33
CA LYS A 251 5.82 3.40 -17.65
C LYS A 251 6.02 2.16 -16.78
N ASP A 252 5.03 1.82 -15.95
CA ASP A 252 5.07 0.65 -15.09
C ASP A 252 4.69 -0.61 -15.88
N GLY A 253 5.60 -1.58 -15.96
CA GLY A 253 5.34 -2.88 -16.60
C GLY A 253 4.24 -3.72 -15.93
N LEU A 254 3.77 -3.33 -14.74
CA LEU A 254 2.67 -3.96 -14.00
C LEU A 254 1.30 -3.32 -14.26
N ILE A 255 1.22 -2.25 -15.06
CA ILE A 255 0.01 -1.47 -15.30
C ILE A 255 -1.22 -2.33 -15.62
N GLY A 256 -1.05 -3.43 -16.36
CA GLY A 256 -2.15 -4.34 -16.72
C GLY A 256 -2.91 -4.96 -15.55
N ILE A 257 -2.28 -5.04 -14.35
CA ILE A 257 -2.91 -5.53 -13.13
C ILE A 257 -3.93 -4.50 -12.65
N SER A 258 -3.49 -3.26 -12.44
CA SER A 258 -4.36 -2.17 -11.99
C SER A 258 -5.43 -1.82 -13.04
N GLN A 259 -5.10 -1.85 -14.34
CA GLN A 259 -6.07 -1.70 -15.44
C GLN A 259 -7.16 -2.78 -15.40
N GLY A 260 -6.81 -4.03 -15.08
CA GLY A 260 -7.79 -5.13 -14.96
C GLY A 260 -8.77 -4.90 -13.80
N VAL A 261 -8.27 -4.44 -12.67
CA VAL A 261 -9.10 -4.09 -11.50
C VAL A 261 -9.97 -2.88 -11.82
N HIS A 262 -9.39 -1.80 -12.37
CA HIS A 262 -10.12 -0.60 -12.79
C HIS A 262 -11.28 -0.93 -13.72
N GLN A 263 -11.02 -1.70 -14.79
CA GLN A 263 -12.06 -2.06 -15.74
C GLN A 263 -13.20 -2.86 -15.10
N TYR A 264 -12.86 -3.82 -14.23
CA TYR A 264 -13.87 -4.61 -13.51
C TYR A 264 -14.74 -3.74 -12.59
N LEU A 265 -14.14 -2.83 -11.83
CA LEU A 265 -14.87 -1.90 -10.96
C LEU A 265 -15.80 -0.99 -11.77
N LYS A 266 -15.33 -0.50 -12.92
CA LYS A 266 -16.11 0.30 -13.86
C LYS A 266 -17.31 -0.47 -14.40
N ASP A 267 -17.11 -1.71 -14.84
CA ASP A 267 -18.18 -2.59 -15.35
C ASP A 267 -19.22 -2.93 -14.28
N LYS A 268 -18.79 -3.02 -13.02
CA LYS A 268 -19.67 -3.23 -11.86
C LYS A 268 -20.28 -1.94 -11.31
N GLY A 269 -19.88 -0.77 -11.82
CA GLY A 269 -20.34 0.54 -11.36
C GLY A 269 -19.91 0.83 -9.90
N VAL A 270 -18.75 0.34 -9.47
CA VAL A 270 -18.19 0.63 -8.14
C VAL A 270 -17.39 1.92 -8.21
N PRO A 271 -17.75 2.96 -7.44
CA PRO A 271 -16.99 4.22 -7.41
C PRO A 271 -15.55 3.99 -6.94
N HIS A 272 -14.59 4.53 -7.69
CA HIS A 272 -13.18 4.47 -7.35
C HIS A 272 -12.42 5.61 -8.03
N ILE A 273 -11.26 5.93 -7.48
CA ILE A 273 -10.31 6.86 -8.08
C ILE A 273 -9.35 6.03 -8.93
N TRP A 274 -9.15 6.43 -10.19
CA TRP A 274 -8.19 5.89 -11.12
C TRP A 274 -7.21 6.97 -11.52
N ASN A 275 -5.93 6.78 -11.22
CA ASN A 275 -4.86 7.72 -11.55
C ASN A 275 -3.72 7.00 -12.27
N VAL A 276 -3.40 7.45 -13.50
CA VAL A 276 -2.26 6.93 -14.27
C VAL A 276 -1.31 8.08 -14.52
N ASP A 277 -0.25 8.16 -13.73
CA ASP A 277 0.73 9.23 -13.83
C ASP A 277 1.88 8.94 -14.81
N GLY A 278 2.83 9.88 -14.93
CA GLY A 278 3.93 9.81 -15.88
C GLY A 278 5.14 8.97 -15.45
N HIS A 279 5.05 8.24 -14.34
CA HIS A 279 6.16 7.52 -13.70
C HIS A 279 6.21 6.03 -14.06
N GLY A 280 7.15 5.30 -13.46
CA GLY A 280 7.30 3.85 -13.56
C GLY A 280 6.83 3.15 -12.28
N HIS A 281 7.38 1.94 -12.05
CA HIS A 281 7.23 1.22 -10.79
C HIS A 281 8.26 1.74 -9.78
N ASP A 282 8.09 2.96 -9.32
CA ASP A 282 9.14 3.71 -8.62
C ASP A 282 8.63 4.56 -7.43
N PRO A 283 9.55 5.01 -6.56
CA PRO A 283 9.23 5.81 -5.39
C PRO A 283 8.46 7.10 -5.65
N THR A 284 8.60 7.70 -6.83
CA THR A 284 7.91 8.97 -7.16
C THR A 284 6.41 8.73 -7.34
N GLU A 285 6.04 7.69 -8.09
CA GLU A 285 4.64 7.26 -8.23
C GLU A 285 4.01 7.05 -6.86
N TRP A 286 4.66 6.23 -6.01
CA TRP A 286 4.09 5.85 -4.71
C TRP A 286 3.98 7.03 -3.75
N ARG A 287 5.00 7.90 -3.68
CA ARG A 287 5.00 9.11 -2.86
C ARG A 287 3.90 10.07 -3.28
N ASN A 288 3.79 10.33 -4.58
CA ASN A 288 2.83 11.29 -5.12
C ASN A 288 1.37 10.81 -4.88
N ASN A 289 1.12 9.52 -5.07
CA ASN A 289 -0.20 8.94 -4.82
C ASN A 289 -0.53 8.86 -3.32
N LEU A 290 0.45 8.58 -2.45
CA LEU A 290 0.26 8.67 -1.00
C LEU A 290 -0.11 10.11 -0.58
N TYR A 291 0.57 11.14 -1.13
CA TYR A 291 0.27 12.54 -0.85
C TYR A 291 -1.20 12.90 -1.14
N TYR A 292 -1.75 12.44 -2.25
CA TYR A 292 -3.14 12.70 -2.59
C TYR A 292 -4.11 11.80 -1.81
N PHE A 293 -3.73 10.56 -1.52
CA PHE A 293 -4.54 9.65 -0.73
C PHE A 293 -4.74 10.17 0.71
N LEU A 294 -3.68 10.68 1.36
CA LEU A 294 -3.75 11.30 2.68
C LEU A 294 -4.75 12.46 2.76
N GLN A 295 -4.92 13.21 1.67
CA GLN A 295 -5.88 14.31 1.60
C GLN A 295 -7.34 13.84 1.42
N LYS A 296 -7.57 12.58 1.08
CA LYS A 296 -8.91 12.00 0.84
C LYS A 296 -9.40 11.15 2.01
N VAL A 297 -8.48 10.47 2.71
CA VAL A 297 -8.87 9.57 3.79
C VAL A 297 -9.43 10.33 4.99
N PHE A 298 -10.45 9.74 5.61
CA PHE A 298 -11.11 10.24 6.82
C PHE A 298 -11.72 11.64 6.69
N GLN A 299 -11.86 12.16 5.49
CA GLN A 299 -12.61 13.40 5.26
C GLN A 299 -14.11 13.16 5.48
N PRO A 300 -14.86 14.19 5.96
CA PRO A 300 -16.29 14.09 6.19
C PRO A 300 -17.10 13.64 4.98
#